data_b5ceecd8b9ba88a4ec13cfff939f034b
#
_entry.id   b5ceecd8b9ba88a4ec13cfff939f034b
#
_cell.length_a   1.000
_cell.length_b   1.000
_cell.length_c   1.000
_cell.angle_alpha   90.00
_cell.angle_beta   90.00
_cell.angle_gamma   90.00
#
_symmetry.space_group_name_H-M   'P 1'
#
loop_
_entity.id
_entity.type
_entity.pdbx_description
1 polymer ?
#
loop_
_entity_poly.entity_id
_entity_poly.type
_entity_poly.pdbx_seq_one_letter_code
_entity_poly.pdbx_strand_id
1 'polypeptide(L)'
;KALYGIRPGSFVLMLQHMPKQWRETWPSTINKEKDADGDVIGPDRKDSLVVAPQLTLSGHTHAGQISVLGLRPSMFTSYDYGLFEEEGCQLYTTSGLGGTVPIRIGATAEIVVITLKRK
;
A
#
# COMPACT_ATOMS: atom_id res chain seq x y z
N LYS A 1 -4.09 15.78 -2.03
CA LYS A 1 -5.48 16.31 -1.91
C LYS A 1 -6.46 15.28 -1.34
N ALA A 2 -6.29 13.97 -1.59
CA ALA A 2 -7.24 12.94 -1.15
C ALA A 2 -7.41 12.85 0.39
N LEU A 3 -6.40 13.23 1.16
CA LEU A 3 -6.41 13.19 2.61
C LEU A 3 -6.77 14.55 3.26
N TYR A 4 -7.17 15.53 2.47
CA TYR A 4 -7.52 16.87 2.98
C TYR A 4 -8.87 16.87 3.69
N GLY A 5 -8.95 17.51 4.86
CA GLY A 5 -10.20 17.63 5.62
C GLY A 5 -10.58 16.42 6.47
N ILE A 6 -9.71 15.41 6.60
CA ILE A 6 -9.95 14.29 7.52
C ILE A 6 -9.85 14.78 8.97
N ARG A 7 -10.85 14.43 9.77
CA ARG A 7 -10.87 14.80 11.20
C ARG A 7 -9.78 14.03 11.95
N PRO A 8 -9.05 14.66 12.88
CA PRO A 8 -8.15 13.97 13.79
C PRO A 8 -8.86 12.81 14.50
N GLY A 9 -8.19 11.66 14.62
CA GLY A 9 -8.74 10.46 15.24
C GLY A 9 -9.66 9.61 14.35
N SER A 10 -9.92 10.02 13.10
CA SER A 10 -10.64 9.19 12.15
C SER A 10 -9.81 7.99 11.72
N PHE A 11 -10.44 6.83 11.58
CA PHE A 11 -9.85 5.71 10.88
C PHE A 11 -9.87 5.99 9.38
N VAL A 12 -8.71 5.93 8.75
CA VAL A 12 -8.56 6.19 7.31
C VAL A 12 -8.30 4.89 6.57
N LEU A 13 -9.27 4.50 5.75
CA LEU A 13 -9.12 3.45 4.75
C LEU A 13 -8.77 4.09 3.41
N MET A 14 -7.61 3.75 2.88
CA MET A 14 -7.12 4.23 1.59
C MET A 14 -7.30 3.15 0.52
N LEU A 15 -7.79 3.54 -0.64
CA LEU A 15 -7.76 2.72 -1.85
C LEU A 15 -6.70 3.28 -2.78
N GLN A 16 -5.73 2.46 -3.16
CA GLN A 16 -4.60 2.87 -3.97
C GLN A 16 -4.30 1.83 -5.04
N HIS A 17 -4.08 2.26 -6.28
CA HIS A 17 -3.82 1.31 -7.37
C HIS A 17 -2.45 0.66 -7.23
N MET A 18 -1.38 1.46 -7.09
CA MET A 18 0.01 0.98 -7.09
C MET A 18 0.55 0.84 -5.66
N PRO A 19 0.86 -0.36 -5.18
CA PRO A 19 1.31 -0.57 -3.80
C PRO A 19 2.65 0.10 -3.48
N LYS A 20 3.54 0.24 -4.46
CA LYS A 20 4.85 0.87 -4.26
C LYS A 20 4.78 2.33 -3.78
N GLN A 21 3.66 3.01 -4.03
CA GLN A 21 3.45 4.40 -3.61
C GLN A 21 2.87 4.50 -2.19
N TRP A 22 2.74 3.40 -1.48
CA TRP A 22 2.10 3.36 -0.16
C TRP A 22 2.74 4.35 0.81
N ARG A 23 4.06 4.35 0.92
CA ARG A 23 4.79 5.26 1.81
C ARG A 23 4.67 6.74 1.41
N GLU A 24 4.46 7.03 0.14
CA GLU A 24 4.27 8.40 -0.35
C GLU A 24 3.00 9.06 0.20
N THR A 25 2.06 8.26 0.69
CA THR A 25 0.81 8.74 1.31
C THR A 25 0.98 9.11 2.78
N TRP A 26 2.12 8.75 3.39
CA TRP A 26 2.35 8.98 4.80
C TRP A 26 2.75 10.43 5.08
N PRO A 27 2.40 10.96 6.27
CA PRO A 27 2.92 12.25 6.73
C PRO A 27 4.44 12.23 6.78
N SER A 28 5.07 13.35 6.51
CA SER A 28 6.54 13.50 6.59
C SER A 28 7.11 13.15 7.97
N THR A 29 6.31 13.23 9.02
CA THR A 29 6.69 12.80 10.38
C THR A 29 6.92 11.30 10.52
N ILE A 30 6.28 10.49 9.66
CA ILE A 30 6.43 9.03 9.63
C ILE A 30 7.40 8.63 8.52
N ASN A 31 7.29 9.27 7.37
CA ASN A 31 8.18 9.03 6.23
C ASN A 31 9.48 9.82 6.41
N LYS A 32 10.36 9.27 7.23
CA LYS A 32 11.69 9.85 7.54
C LYS A 32 12.71 9.49 6.46
N GLU A 33 12.46 9.82 5.21
CA GLU A 33 13.55 9.83 4.23
C GLU A 33 14.50 10.98 4.62
N LYS A 34 15.73 10.61 4.95
CA LYS A 34 16.81 11.56 5.24
C LYS A 34 17.64 11.71 3.99
N ASP A 35 18.06 12.93 3.69
CA ASP A 35 19.10 13.20 2.69
C ASP A 35 20.48 12.72 3.16
N ALA A 36 21.49 12.90 2.31
CA ALA A 36 22.88 12.54 2.62
C ALA A 36 23.43 13.30 3.84
N ASP A 37 22.84 14.42 4.20
CA ASP A 37 23.23 15.29 5.33
C ASP A 37 22.42 14.98 6.60
N GLY A 38 21.44 14.04 6.51
CA GLY A 38 20.64 13.59 7.64
C GLY A 38 19.38 14.43 7.90
N ASP A 39 19.07 15.38 7.02
CA ASP A 39 17.86 16.18 7.09
C ASP A 39 16.66 15.42 6.50
N VAL A 40 15.49 15.58 7.13
CA VAL A 40 14.25 14.91 6.70
C VAL A 40 13.78 15.52 5.38
N ILE A 41 13.95 14.77 4.29
CA ILE A 41 13.39 15.14 2.99
C ILE A 41 11.91 14.73 2.99
N GLY A 42 11.04 15.66 3.31
CA GLY A 42 9.63 15.56 3.05
C GLY A 42 9.17 16.77 2.26
N PRO A 43 8.11 16.68 1.43
CA PRO A 43 7.55 17.88 0.87
C PRO A 43 7.15 18.78 2.03
N ASP A 44 7.64 20.02 2.00
CA ASP A 44 7.31 21.08 2.95
C ASP A 44 5.83 21.45 2.79
N ARG A 45 4.97 20.52 3.16
CA ARG A 45 3.51 20.69 3.14
C ARG A 45 3.11 21.24 4.48
N LYS A 46 3.11 22.55 4.59
CA LYS A 46 2.47 23.29 5.71
C LYS A 46 1.01 22.88 5.96
N ASP A 47 0.45 22.09 5.03
CA ASP A 47 -0.91 21.54 5.07
C ASP A 47 -0.92 20.02 5.20
N SER A 48 0.18 19.38 5.64
CA SER A 48 0.22 17.93 5.75
C SER A 48 -0.72 17.46 6.83
N LEU A 49 -1.72 16.73 6.39
CA LEU A 49 -2.62 15.98 7.27
C LEU A 49 -1.84 15.12 8.23
N VAL A 50 -2.21 15.27 9.46
CA VAL A 50 -1.60 14.63 10.63
C VAL A 50 -1.96 13.13 10.72
N VAL A 51 -2.62 12.57 9.70
CA VAL A 51 -3.17 11.21 9.78
C VAL A 51 -2.68 10.37 8.61
N ALA A 52 -1.82 9.38 8.91
CA ALA A 52 -1.51 8.33 7.95
C ALA A 52 -2.71 7.39 7.79
N PRO A 53 -2.94 6.81 6.59
CA PRO A 53 -3.92 5.75 6.42
C PRO A 53 -3.57 4.54 7.28
N GLN A 54 -4.47 4.13 8.18
CA GLN A 54 -4.27 2.95 9.02
C GLN A 54 -4.36 1.67 8.20
N LEU A 55 -5.17 1.66 7.16
CA LEU A 55 -5.28 0.53 6.23
C LEU A 55 -5.31 1.04 4.80
N THR A 56 -4.43 0.52 3.96
CA THR A 56 -4.42 0.76 2.52
C THR A 56 -4.72 -0.55 1.80
N LEU A 57 -5.61 -0.50 0.82
CA LEU A 57 -5.90 -1.62 -0.06
C LEU A 57 -5.38 -1.30 -1.45
N SER A 58 -4.63 -2.24 -2.03
CA SER A 58 -4.01 -2.09 -3.35
C SER A 58 -4.14 -3.36 -4.18
N GLY A 59 -3.90 -3.24 -5.47
CA GLY A 59 -3.86 -4.34 -6.42
C GLY A 59 -2.67 -4.18 -7.36
N HIS A 60 -2.93 -4.12 -8.66
CA HIS A 60 -1.98 -3.83 -9.75
C HIS A 60 -1.00 -4.95 -10.07
N THR A 61 -0.37 -5.57 -9.10
CA THR A 61 0.71 -6.56 -9.29
C THR A 61 0.20 -7.91 -9.80
N HIS A 62 -1.09 -8.20 -9.61
CA HIS A 62 -1.72 -9.48 -9.91
C HIS A 62 -0.99 -10.68 -9.31
N ALA A 63 -0.22 -10.49 -8.23
CA ALA A 63 0.70 -11.48 -7.66
C ALA A 63 1.67 -12.07 -8.72
N GLY A 64 2.08 -11.23 -9.69
CA GLY A 64 2.93 -11.64 -10.81
C GLY A 64 2.24 -12.49 -11.86
N GLN A 65 0.97 -12.82 -11.69
CA GLN A 65 0.09 -13.60 -12.57
C GLN A 65 0.62 -14.98 -12.98
N ILE A 66 1.94 -15.14 -13.13
CA ILE A 66 2.64 -16.38 -13.42
C ILE A 66 3.66 -16.64 -12.31
N SER A 67 3.52 -17.78 -11.64
CA SER A 67 4.48 -18.26 -10.63
C SER A 67 4.99 -19.64 -11.04
N VAL A 68 6.30 -19.77 -11.16
CA VAL A 68 6.95 -21.06 -11.46
C VAL A 68 7.88 -21.38 -10.30
N LEU A 69 7.68 -22.55 -9.69
CA LEU A 69 8.44 -22.99 -8.51
C LEU A 69 8.48 -21.96 -7.36
N GLY A 70 7.39 -21.20 -7.19
CA GLY A 70 7.30 -20.14 -6.17
C GLY A 70 7.94 -18.81 -6.56
N LEU A 71 8.62 -18.74 -7.69
CA LEU A 71 9.19 -17.48 -8.20
C LEU A 71 8.15 -16.73 -9.02
N ARG A 72 7.97 -15.47 -8.71
CA ARG A 72 7.03 -14.56 -9.38
C ARG A 72 7.78 -13.32 -9.88
N PRO A 73 7.49 -12.81 -11.09
CA PRO A 73 8.09 -11.56 -11.56
C PRO A 73 7.86 -10.38 -10.62
N SER A 74 6.71 -10.36 -9.91
CA SER A 74 6.36 -9.31 -8.96
C SER A 74 7.17 -9.33 -7.65
N MET A 75 7.91 -10.41 -7.33
CA MET A 75 8.76 -10.48 -6.13
C MET A 75 9.86 -9.41 -6.11
N PHE A 76 10.20 -8.87 -7.27
CA PHE A 76 11.16 -7.76 -7.39
C PHE A 76 10.51 -6.38 -7.19
N THR A 77 9.20 -6.33 -7.02
CA THR A 77 8.45 -5.13 -6.67
C THR A 77 8.16 -5.07 -5.19
N SER A 78 8.32 -3.91 -4.58
CA SER A 78 7.93 -3.70 -3.19
C SER A 78 6.42 -3.91 -3.03
N TYR A 79 6.03 -4.64 -1.97
CA TYR A 79 4.62 -4.88 -1.61
C TYR A 79 3.81 -5.62 -2.67
N ASP A 80 4.37 -6.68 -3.25
CA ASP A 80 3.79 -7.38 -4.40
C ASP A 80 2.46 -8.08 -4.12
N TYR A 81 2.29 -8.71 -2.95
CA TYR A 81 1.11 -9.48 -2.60
C TYR A 81 1.01 -9.76 -1.10
N GLY A 82 -0.19 -9.66 -0.53
CA GLY A 82 -0.48 -9.99 0.86
C GLY A 82 -0.50 -8.78 1.79
N LEU A 83 -0.38 -9.03 3.08
CA LEU A 83 -0.41 -8.03 4.13
C LEU A 83 1.01 -7.57 4.48
N PHE A 84 1.18 -6.26 4.52
CA PHE A 84 2.39 -5.58 4.98
C PHE A 84 2.02 -4.64 6.13
N GLU A 85 2.90 -4.53 7.11
CA GLU A 85 2.72 -3.64 8.25
C GLU A 85 4.02 -2.91 8.54
N GLU A 86 3.96 -1.59 8.57
CA GLU A 86 5.08 -0.71 8.87
C GLU A 86 4.58 0.51 9.63
N GLU A 87 5.28 0.92 10.68
CA GLU A 87 4.99 2.12 11.48
C GLU A 87 3.51 2.22 11.94
N GLY A 88 2.86 1.08 12.21
CA GLY A 88 1.46 1.04 12.60
C GLY A 88 0.45 1.23 11.46
N CYS A 89 0.93 1.34 10.22
CA CYS A 89 0.11 1.39 9.01
C CYS A 89 0.10 0.02 8.35
N GLN A 90 -1.04 -0.37 7.77
CA GLN A 90 -1.20 -1.64 7.08
C GLN A 90 -1.48 -1.43 5.60
N LEU A 91 -0.88 -2.25 4.77
CA LEU A 91 -1.18 -2.36 3.34
C LEU A 91 -1.56 -3.80 3.02
N TYR A 92 -2.69 -3.99 2.36
CA TYR A 92 -3.04 -5.26 1.76
C TYR A 92 -3.02 -5.14 0.23
N THR A 93 -2.17 -5.92 -0.42
CA THR A 93 -2.09 -6.00 -1.89
C THR A 93 -2.74 -7.29 -2.35
N THR A 94 -3.84 -7.17 -3.11
CA THR A 94 -4.57 -8.32 -3.65
C THR A 94 -4.13 -8.70 -5.05
N SER A 95 -4.19 -9.98 -5.37
CA SER A 95 -4.03 -10.46 -6.75
C SER A 95 -5.22 -10.12 -7.64
N GLY A 96 -6.39 -9.83 -7.04
CA GLY A 96 -7.62 -9.51 -7.74
C GLY A 96 -8.18 -10.63 -8.62
N LEU A 97 -9.26 -10.35 -9.31
CA LEU A 97 -9.91 -11.28 -10.25
C LEU A 97 -9.37 -11.16 -11.67
N GLY A 98 -9.02 -9.93 -12.09
CA GLY A 98 -8.50 -9.63 -13.42
C GLY A 98 -7.03 -9.97 -13.57
N GLY A 99 -6.52 -9.80 -14.79
CA GLY A 99 -5.11 -9.99 -15.11
C GLY A 99 -4.73 -9.31 -16.42
N THR A 100 -3.44 -9.14 -16.66
CA THR A 100 -2.90 -8.55 -17.88
C THR A 100 -3.00 -9.53 -19.06
N VAL A 101 -2.90 -10.83 -18.77
CA VAL A 101 -3.03 -11.93 -19.73
C VAL A 101 -4.17 -12.87 -19.31
N PRO A 102 -4.79 -13.62 -20.21
CA PRO A 102 -5.96 -14.47 -19.90
C PRO A 102 -5.60 -15.75 -19.14
N ILE A 103 -4.34 -15.92 -18.75
CA ILE A 103 -3.82 -17.12 -18.08
C ILE A 103 -3.20 -16.74 -16.74
N ARG A 104 -3.47 -17.54 -15.70
CA ARG A 104 -2.81 -17.47 -14.39
C ARG A 104 -2.18 -18.82 -14.08
N ILE A 105 -0.92 -18.82 -13.66
CA ILE A 105 -0.19 -20.01 -13.24
C ILE A 105 0.41 -19.75 -11.87
N GLY A 106 -0.03 -20.50 -10.84
CA GLY A 106 0.46 -20.35 -9.48
C GLY A 106 0.05 -19.06 -8.76
N ALA A 107 -0.70 -18.18 -9.42
CA ALA A 107 -1.26 -16.96 -8.84
C ALA A 107 -2.79 -17.02 -8.92
N THR A 108 -3.43 -17.43 -7.84
CA THR A 108 -4.88 -17.61 -7.78
C THR A 108 -5.59 -16.27 -7.84
N ALA A 109 -6.69 -16.20 -8.58
CA ALA A 109 -7.62 -15.07 -8.50
C ALA A 109 -8.27 -15.05 -7.10
N GLU A 110 -8.40 -13.88 -6.50
CA GLU A 110 -8.98 -13.78 -5.16
C GLU A 110 -9.97 -12.63 -5.02
N ILE A 111 -10.93 -12.86 -4.11
CA ILE A 111 -11.81 -11.84 -3.55
C ILE A 111 -11.47 -11.76 -2.06
N VAL A 112 -11.09 -10.58 -1.60
CA VAL A 112 -10.72 -10.35 -0.20
C VAL A 112 -11.89 -9.75 0.55
N VAL A 113 -12.29 -10.38 1.65
CA VAL A 113 -13.30 -9.86 2.58
C VAL A 113 -12.58 -9.32 3.81
N ILE A 114 -12.73 -8.03 4.06
CA ILE A 114 -12.12 -7.35 5.21
C ILE A 114 -13.20 -6.92 6.18
N THR A 115 -13.09 -7.36 7.43
CA THR A 115 -14.00 -6.97 8.50
C THR A 115 -13.31 -5.97 9.43
N LEU A 116 -13.81 -4.74 9.45
CA LEU A 116 -13.36 -3.73 10.39
C LEU A 116 -14.16 -3.85 11.69
N LYS A 117 -13.48 -3.96 12.81
CA LYS A 117 -14.10 -4.02 14.13
C LYS A 117 -13.67 -2.81 14.96
N ARG A 118 -14.63 -2.20 15.63
CA ARG A 118 -14.34 -1.18 16.63
C ARG A 118 -13.81 -1.88 17.89
N LYS A 119 -12.68 -1.39 18.42
CA LYS A 119 -12.21 -1.75 19.76
C LYS A 119 -13.02 -1.00 20.81
#